data_fa2141371798358901b0ad91589d72b9
#
_entry.id   fa2141371798358901b0ad91589d72b9
#
_cell.length_a   1.000
_cell.length_b   1.000
_cell.length_c   1.000
_cell.angle_alpha   90.00
_cell.angle_beta   90.00
_cell.angle_gamma   90.00
#
_symmetry.space_group_name_H-M   'P 1'
#
loop_
_entity.id
_entity.type
_entity.pdbx_description
1 polymer ?
#
loop_
_entity_poly.entity_id
_entity_poly.type
_entity_poly.pdbx_seq_one_letter_code
_entity_poly.pdbx_strand_id
1 'polypeptide(L)'
;MNKIRIFFFFLFLWIFKSVPGQVIPDSARISLGYPVYSQYLQNGLLINPAYAGSRGALSAFLSYRMQWMGIPDAPVFQTISLNAPMKNDKVGLGLMAQFMKFGFTKSQSIYASYAYHIKLGKGKISFGLKGGFDRSNTDYSGILTTTQNDPVFLSVDKPYFLPNVGAGIYYFSEKLFAGLSVPSFLSYRKNTSTGSVESYHSFGNYDLIFSGGGLIVFSEAFKFKPSVLIDYSLEKTKKLTQFDINGNFIIEDLIWVGGSWRTTEQVAVGILQVQVNPQLMFGFSYDYPAGKMNSYSKGSSEFILRYEFGYKVSAANPRYF
;
A
#
# COMPACT_ATOMS: atom_id res chain seq x y z
N MET A 1 -2.16 26.28 -30.28
CA MET A 1 -2.36 24.97 -29.64
C MET A 1 -2.17 24.92 -28.12
N ASN A 2 -1.70 26.00 -27.47
CA ASN A 2 -1.42 25.98 -26.02
C ASN A 2 -2.60 26.41 -25.12
N LYS A 3 -3.62 27.04 -25.63
CA LYS A 3 -4.77 27.54 -24.84
C LYS A 3 -5.77 26.43 -24.44
N ILE A 4 -5.88 25.35 -25.21
CA ILE A 4 -6.80 24.24 -24.94
C ILE A 4 -6.28 23.33 -23.81
N ARG A 5 -4.95 23.19 -23.66
CA ARG A 5 -4.35 22.38 -22.59
C ARG A 5 -4.50 22.98 -21.19
N ILE A 6 -4.50 24.30 -21.10
CA ILE A 6 -4.71 25.03 -19.84
C ILE A 6 -6.19 24.97 -19.41
N PHE A 7 -7.12 24.98 -20.37
CA PHE A 7 -8.56 24.88 -20.08
C PHE A 7 -8.95 23.54 -19.47
N PHE A 8 -8.36 22.42 -19.92
CA PHE A 8 -8.61 21.09 -19.31
C PHE A 8 -8.02 20.96 -17.90
N PHE A 9 -6.92 21.64 -17.60
CA PHE A 9 -6.33 21.64 -16.26
C PHE A 9 -7.21 22.39 -15.26
N PHE A 10 -7.80 23.53 -15.66
CA PHE A 10 -8.74 24.28 -14.82
C PHE A 10 -10.13 23.64 -14.72
N LEU A 11 -10.58 22.91 -15.74
CA LEU A 11 -11.86 22.20 -15.69
C LEU A 11 -11.81 21.05 -14.66
N PHE A 12 -10.66 20.43 -14.48
CA PHE A 12 -10.48 19.36 -13.47
C PHE A 12 -10.51 19.90 -12.03
N LEU A 13 -10.11 21.16 -11.83
CA LEU A 13 -10.15 21.81 -10.51
C LEU A 13 -11.56 22.30 -10.11
N TRP A 14 -12.49 22.44 -11.07
CA TRP A 14 -13.83 22.98 -10.80
C TRP A 14 -14.87 21.92 -10.37
N ILE A 15 -14.54 20.64 -10.52
CA ILE A 15 -15.44 19.52 -10.15
C ILE A 15 -15.47 19.29 -8.62
N PHE A 16 -14.55 19.88 -7.86
CA PHE A 16 -14.47 19.71 -6.42
C PHE A 16 -15.19 20.81 -5.61
N LYS A 17 -16.46 21.08 -5.91
CA LYS A 17 -17.28 21.81 -4.94
C LYS A 17 -17.60 20.87 -3.77
N SER A 18 -17.09 21.21 -2.58
CA SER A 18 -17.42 20.54 -1.33
C SER A 18 -18.93 20.60 -1.08
N VAL A 19 -19.60 19.46 -1.19
CA VAL A 19 -20.94 19.30 -0.63
C VAL A 19 -20.75 19.18 0.87
N PRO A 20 -21.33 20.06 1.70
CA PRO A 20 -21.26 19.90 3.14
C PRO A 20 -21.88 18.55 3.52
N GLY A 21 -21.07 17.66 4.10
CA GLY A 21 -21.51 16.34 4.51
C GLY A 21 -22.55 16.47 5.63
N GLN A 22 -23.76 16.04 5.38
CA GLN A 22 -24.76 15.85 6.43
C GLN A 22 -24.25 14.78 7.40
N VAL A 23 -24.14 15.11 8.67
CA VAL A 23 -23.88 14.14 9.73
C VAL A 23 -25.13 13.32 9.92
N ILE A 24 -25.16 12.10 9.42
CA ILE A 24 -26.26 11.15 9.64
C ILE A 24 -25.83 10.25 10.81
N PRO A 25 -26.57 10.31 11.96
CA PRO A 25 -26.18 9.61 13.19
C PRO A 25 -26.12 8.07 13.08
N ASP A 26 -26.87 7.48 12.17
CA ASP A 26 -27.10 6.03 12.08
C ASP A 26 -26.24 5.32 10.99
N SER A 27 -25.08 5.86 10.64
CA SER A 27 -24.21 5.26 9.63
C SER A 27 -22.84 4.91 10.18
N ALA A 28 -22.44 3.66 10.05
CA ALA A 28 -21.08 3.22 10.35
C ALA A 28 -20.17 3.39 9.13
N ARG A 29 -19.04 4.08 9.31
CA ARG A 29 -18.00 4.18 8.28
C ARG A 29 -17.41 2.80 8.01
N ILE A 30 -17.38 2.40 6.75
CA ILE A 30 -16.63 1.21 6.33
C ILE A 30 -15.16 1.64 6.20
N SER A 31 -14.33 1.17 7.12
CA SER A 31 -12.89 1.37 7.03
C SER A 31 -12.34 0.38 6.02
N LEU A 32 -11.81 0.90 4.91
CA LEU A 32 -10.96 0.12 4.01
C LEU A 32 -9.59 0.05 4.69
N GLY A 33 -9.39 -0.98 5.54
CA GLY A 33 -8.13 -1.14 6.25
C GLY A 33 -6.98 -1.34 5.28
N TYR A 34 -6.14 -0.33 5.11
CA TYR A 34 -4.87 -0.53 4.42
C TYR A 34 -3.93 -1.28 5.36
N PRO A 35 -3.38 -2.42 4.92
CA PRO A 35 -2.43 -3.14 5.74
C PRO A 35 -1.14 -2.35 5.87
N VAL A 36 -0.58 -2.37 7.05
CA VAL A 36 0.76 -1.86 7.30
C VAL A 36 1.76 -2.89 6.81
N TYR A 37 2.40 -2.63 5.68
CA TYR A 37 3.45 -3.49 5.15
C TYR A 37 4.81 -3.13 5.74
N SER A 38 5.61 -4.12 6.09
CA SER A 38 6.98 -3.89 6.56
C SER A 38 7.98 -3.89 5.41
N GLN A 39 7.64 -4.53 4.29
CA GLN A 39 8.49 -4.61 3.11
C GLN A 39 7.96 -3.81 1.90
N TYR A 40 7.24 -2.70 2.14
CA TYR A 40 6.67 -1.84 1.09
C TYR A 40 7.74 -1.26 0.13
N LEU A 41 8.99 -1.14 0.57
CA LEU A 41 10.12 -0.69 -0.25
C LEU A 41 10.44 -1.63 -1.43
N GLN A 42 9.95 -2.86 -1.40
CA GLN A 42 10.14 -3.84 -2.47
C GLN A 42 9.01 -3.83 -3.50
N ASN A 43 7.87 -3.22 -3.15
CA ASN A 43 6.73 -3.04 -4.05
C ASN A 43 5.99 -1.74 -3.75
N GLY A 44 6.41 -0.65 -4.35
CA GLY A 44 5.80 0.67 -4.16
C GLY A 44 4.36 0.79 -4.65
N LEU A 45 3.85 -0.15 -5.48
CA LEU A 45 2.43 -0.19 -5.88
C LEU A 45 1.48 -0.33 -4.70
N LEU A 46 1.95 -0.91 -3.59
CA LEU A 46 1.17 -1.03 -2.36
C LEU A 46 0.71 0.32 -1.82
N ILE A 47 1.54 1.35 -2.01
CA ILE A 47 1.33 2.67 -1.42
C ILE A 47 1.15 3.80 -2.46
N ASN A 48 1.67 3.64 -3.70
CA ASN A 48 1.66 4.72 -4.68
C ASN A 48 1.47 4.19 -6.11
N PRO A 49 0.39 4.54 -6.83
CA PRO A 49 0.17 4.09 -8.20
C PRO A 49 1.19 4.64 -9.20
N ALA A 50 1.83 5.77 -8.90
CA ALA A 50 2.87 6.35 -9.75
C ALA A 50 4.18 5.54 -9.78
N TYR A 51 4.32 4.54 -8.91
CA TYR A 51 5.41 3.58 -8.92
C TYR A 51 5.34 2.62 -10.12
N ALA A 52 4.17 2.45 -10.76
CA ALA A 52 4.00 1.52 -11.87
C ALA A 52 5.06 1.77 -12.97
N GLY A 53 5.77 0.73 -13.41
CA GLY A 53 6.82 0.78 -14.43
C GLY A 53 8.18 1.35 -13.99
N SER A 54 8.32 1.86 -12.75
CA SER A 54 9.57 2.48 -12.28
C SER A 54 10.76 1.51 -12.27
N ARG A 55 10.52 0.23 -12.04
CA ARG A 55 11.58 -0.78 -12.02
C ARG A 55 12.18 -1.08 -13.39
N GLY A 56 11.57 -0.61 -14.49
CA GLY A 56 12.09 -0.77 -15.85
C GLY A 56 12.09 -2.23 -16.36
N ALA A 57 11.47 -3.19 -15.66
CA ALA A 57 11.23 -4.58 -16.09
C ALA A 57 9.83 -5.01 -15.66
N LEU A 58 9.31 -6.07 -16.28
CA LEU A 58 8.14 -6.77 -15.74
C LEU A 58 8.56 -7.43 -14.43
N SER A 59 7.95 -6.97 -13.33
CA SER A 59 8.19 -7.47 -11.98
C SER A 59 6.90 -8.08 -11.43
N ALA A 60 6.99 -9.32 -10.96
CA ALA A 60 5.96 -9.98 -10.17
C ALA A 60 6.36 -9.95 -8.70
N PHE A 61 5.40 -9.67 -7.83
CA PHE A 61 5.61 -9.62 -6.39
C PHE A 61 4.51 -10.39 -5.69
N LEU A 62 4.91 -11.20 -4.71
CA LEU A 62 4.04 -11.93 -3.81
C LEU A 62 4.40 -11.53 -2.39
N SER A 63 3.39 -11.35 -1.53
CA SER A 63 3.57 -11.14 -0.09
C SER A 63 2.55 -11.96 0.67
N TYR A 64 3.02 -12.55 1.78
CA TYR A 64 2.20 -13.22 2.79
C TYR A 64 2.54 -12.64 4.15
N ARG A 65 1.58 -11.94 4.76
CA ARG A 65 1.75 -11.27 6.04
C ARG A 65 0.77 -11.82 7.07
N MET A 66 1.31 -12.28 8.20
CA MET A 66 0.56 -12.65 9.41
C MET A 66 0.75 -11.53 10.43
N GLN A 67 -0.29 -10.78 10.70
CA GLN A 67 -0.24 -9.67 11.66
C GLN A 67 -0.74 -10.12 13.02
N TRP A 68 -0.10 -9.65 14.10
CA TRP A 68 -0.48 -9.92 15.49
C TRP A 68 -0.59 -11.43 15.82
N MET A 69 0.43 -12.19 15.49
CA MET A 69 0.50 -13.63 15.77
C MET A 69 0.25 -13.92 17.27
N GLY A 70 -0.48 -14.98 17.54
CA GLY A 70 -0.90 -15.37 18.89
C GLY A 70 -2.28 -14.86 19.29
N ILE A 71 -2.86 -13.92 18.53
CA ILE A 71 -4.25 -13.50 18.70
C ILE A 71 -5.13 -14.39 17.79
N PRO A 72 -6.19 -15.02 18.32
CA PRO A 72 -7.11 -15.79 17.49
C PRO A 72 -7.70 -14.90 16.37
N ASP A 73 -7.83 -15.48 15.17
CA ASP A 73 -8.38 -14.81 13.98
C ASP A 73 -7.74 -13.46 13.62
N ALA A 74 -6.49 -13.26 14.01
CA ALA A 74 -5.70 -12.09 13.66
C ALA A 74 -5.58 -11.89 12.14
N PRO A 75 -5.30 -10.67 11.65
CA PRO A 75 -5.27 -10.39 10.22
C PRO A 75 -4.20 -11.18 9.48
N VAL A 76 -4.58 -11.75 8.34
CA VAL A 76 -3.68 -12.37 7.36
C VAL A 76 -3.90 -11.67 6.02
N PHE A 77 -2.82 -11.21 5.40
CA PHE A 77 -2.83 -10.57 4.10
C PHE A 77 -2.02 -11.37 3.09
N GLN A 78 -2.57 -11.52 1.90
CA GLN A 78 -1.89 -12.08 0.75
C GLN A 78 -1.96 -11.07 -0.38
N THR A 79 -0.83 -10.72 -0.96
CA THR A 79 -0.78 -9.74 -2.04
C THR A 79 -0.04 -10.32 -3.23
N ILE A 80 -0.61 -10.12 -4.40
CA ILE A 80 -0.01 -10.43 -5.69
C ILE A 80 0.01 -9.14 -6.48
N SER A 81 1.14 -8.77 -7.06
CA SER A 81 1.19 -7.65 -8.01
C SER A 81 2.08 -7.91 -9.19
N LEU A 82 1.72 -7.30 -10.31
CA LEU A 82 2.48 -7.23 -11.55
C LEU A 82 2.73 -5.77 -11.87
N ASN A 83 3.92 -5.45 -12.33
CA ASN A 83 4.35 -4.08 -12.58
C ASN A 83 5.33 -4.08 -13.74
N ALA A 84 5.03 -3.32 -14.79
CA ALA A 84 5.86 -3.28 -16.01
C ALA A 84 5.90 -1.89 -16.64
N PRO A 85 7.06 -1.46 -17.17
CA PRO A 85 7.10 -0.38 -18.13
C PRO A 85 6.55 -0.85 -19.47
N MET A 86 5.88 0.06 -20.17
CA MET A 86 5.51 -0.12 -21.56
C MET A 86 6.65 0.32 -22.49
N LYS A 87 6.52 -0.01 -23.77
CA LYS A 87 7.46 0.39 -24.81
C LYS A 87 7.80 1.88 -24.70
N ASN A 88 9.10 2.22 -24.71
CA ASN A 88 9.68 3.55 -24.55
C ASN A 88 9.73 4.10 -23.12
N ASP A 89 9.49 3.31 -22.07
CA ASP A 89 9.60 3.70 -20.65
C ASP A 89 8.86 4.97 -20.24
N LYS A 90 7.92 5.43 -21.07
CA LYS A 90 7.08 6.62 -20.76
C LYS A 90 5.82 6.28 -19.99
N VAL A 91 5.39 5.04 -20.10
CA VAL A 91 4.17 4.54 -19.47
C VAL A 91 4.51 3.33 -18.62
N GLY A 92 3.98 3.29 -17.43
CA GLY A 92 4.00 2.14 -16.54
C GLY A 92 2.60 1.60 -16.31
N LEU A 93 2.47 0.29 -16.27
CA LEU A 93 1.24 -0.40 -15.89
C LEU A 93 1.49 -1.23 -14.65
N GLY A 94 0.50 -1.27 -13.78
CA GLY A 94 0.50 -2.10 -12.59
C GLY A 94 -0.85 -2.79 -12.40
N LEU A 95 -0.80 -4.01 -11.89
CA LEU A 95 -1.98 -4.75 -11.44
C LEU A 95 -1.70 -5.31 -10.07
N MET A 96 -2.64 -5.18 -9.14
CA MET A 96 -2.52 -5.67 -7.79
C MET A 96 -3.81 -6.36 -7.37
N ALA A 97 -3.68 -7.54 -6.79
CA ALA A 97 -4.75 -8.24 -6.09
C ALA A 97 -4.31 -8.49 -4.65
N GLN A 98 -5.21 -8.26 -3.71
CA GLN A 98 -4.98 -8.46 -2.29
C GLN A 98 -6.14 -9.23 -1.69
N PHE A 99 -5.82 -10.18 -0.82
CA PHE A 99 -6.78 -10.96 -0.04
C PHE A 99 -6.47 -10.74 1.44
N MET A 100 -7.49 -10.42 2.20
CA MET A 100 -7.40 -10.24 3.64
C MET A 100 -8.42 -11.13 4.33
N LYS A 101 -7.99 -11.77 5.42
CA LYS A 101 -8.87 -12.40 6.39
C LYS A 101 -8.61 -11.76 7.74
N PHE A 102 -9.65 -11.30 8.42
CA PHE A 102 -9.58 -10.74 9.78
C PHE A 102 -10.87 -11.07 10.52
N GLY A 103 -10.78 -11.88 11.56
CA GLY A 103 -11.96 -12.40 12.25
C GLY A 103 -12.88 -13.14 11.27
N PHE A 104 -14.12 -12.73 11.27
CA PHE A 104 -15.17 -13.22 10.38
C PHE A 104 -15.24 -12.50 9.03
N THR A 105 -14.40 -11.47 8.82
CA THR A 105 -14.39 -10.65 7.61
C THR A 105 -13.34 -11.17 6.63
N LYS A 106 -13.75 -11.34 5.38
CA LYS A 106 -12.88 -11.60 4.24
C LYS A 106 -13.00 -10.47 3.24
N SER A 107 -11.87 -9.90 2.84
CA SER A 107 -11.84 -8.84 1.83
C SER A 107 -10.93 -9.22 0.66
N GLN A 108 -11.32 -8.78 -0.52
CA GLN A 108 -10.59 -8.96 -1.77
C GLN A 108 -10.52 -7.60 -2.45
N SER A 109 -9.33 -7.19 -2.84
CA SER A 109 -9.10 -5.93 -3.53
C SER A 109 -8.42 -6.21 -4.86
N ILE A 110 -8.87 -5.56 -5.94
CA ILE A 110 -8.25 -5.63 -7.25
C ILE A 110 -8.12 -4.22 -7.80
N TYR A 111 -6.89 -3.82 -8.11
CA TYR A 111 -6.56 -2.48 -8.61
C TYR A 111 -5.63 -2.55 -9.81
N ALA A 112 -5.95 -1.79 -10.84
CA ALA A 112 -5.07 -1.48 -11.94
C ALA A 112 -4.47 -0.08 -11.77
N SER A 113 -3.20 0.08 -12.09
CA SER A 113 -2.47 1.35 -12.02
C SER A 113 -1.92 1.72 -13.38
N TYR A 114 -2.01 2.99 -13.73
CA TYR A 114 -1.41 3.60 -14.90
C TYR A 114 -0.51 4.74 -14.44
N ALA A 115 0.72 4.79 -14.93
CA ALA A 115 1.66 5.85 -14.62
C ALA A 115 2.29 6.44 -15.89
N TYR A 116 2.48 7.75 -15.91
CA TYR A 116 3.16 8.45 -16.99
C TYR A 116 4.46 9.07 -16.50
N HIS A 117 5.57 8.71 -17.13
CA HIS A 117 6.91 9.08 -16.72
C HIS A 117 7.45 10.22 -17.59
N ILE A 118 7.97 11.26 -16.95
CA ILE A 118 8.63 12.41 -17.57
C ILE A 118 10.06 12.47 -17.08
N LYS A 119 11.02 12.60 -17.98
CA LYS A 119 12.42 12.77 -17.61
C LYS A 119 12.61 14.10 -16.88
N LEU A 120 13.24 14.06 -15.71
CA LEU A 120 13.53 15.23 -14.88
C LEU A 120 14.94 15.12 -14.30
N GLY A 121 15.87 15.90 -14.85
CA GLY A 121 17.29 15.85 -14.46
C GLY A 121 17.89 14.46 -14.68
N LYS A 122 18.46 13.89 -13.61
CA LYS A 122 19.07 12.55 -13.60
C LYS A 122 18.06 11.42 -13.36
N GLY A 123 16.79 11.74 -13.14
CA GLY A 123 15.73 10.78 -12.85
C GLY A 123 14.49 10.98 -13.73
N LYS A 124 13.39 10.42 -13.24
CA LYS A 124 12.07 10.54 -13.86
C LYS A 124 11.07 10.96 -12.77
N ILE A 125 10.14 11.85 -13.10
CA ILE A 125 8.93 12.09 -12.33
C ILE A 125 7.78 11.33 -12.98
N SER A 126 6.99 10.67 -12.17
CA SER A 126 5.87 9.85 -12.58
C SER A 126 4.58 10.37 -11.97
N PHE A 127 3.51 10.43 -12.77
CA PHE A 127 2.15 10.73 -12.32
C PHE A 127 1.32 9.48 -12.51
N GLY A 128 0.73 8.99 -11.43
CA GLY A 128 0.00 7.73 -11.44
C GLY A 128 -1.45 7.87 -11.02
N LEU A 129 -2.28 7.05 -11.63
CA LEU A 129 -3.67 6.86 -11.25
C LEU A 129 -3.89 5.36 -11.00
N LYS A 130 -4.73 5.02 -10.02
CA LYS A 130 -5.24 3.66 -9.88
C LYS A 130 -6.76 3.67 -9.86
N GLY A 131 -7.33 2.58 -10.35
CA GLY A 131 -8.75 2.31 -10.27
C GLY A 131 -8.99 0.83 -10.03
N GLY A 132 -10.04 0.52 -9.28
CA GLY A 132 -10.37 -0.84 -8.92
C GLY A 132 -11.52 -0.90 -7.94
N PHE A 133 -11.57 -1.98 -7.21
CA PHE A 133 -12.62 -2.19 -6.21
C PHE A 133 -12.14 -3.06 -5.06
N ASP A 134 -12.79 -2.88 -3.93
CA ASP A 134 -12.74 -3.78 -2.79
C ASP A 134 -14.06 -4.54 -2.68
N ARG A 135 -13.99 -5.83 -2.42
CA ARG A 135 -15.12 -6.67 -2.08
C ARG A 135 -14.93 -7.18 -0.67
N SER A 136 -15.84 -6.87 0.22
CA SER A 136 -15.80 -7.32 1.60
C SER A 136 -17.04 -8.14 1.92
N ASN A 137 -16.85 -9.21 2.69
CA ASN A 137 -17.89 -10.07 3.19
C ASN A 137 -17.61 -10.41 4.65
N THR A 138 -18.63 -10.31 5.52
CA THR A 138 -18.54 -10.72 6.92
C THR A 138 -19.56 -11.83 7.17
N ASP A 139 -19.07 -12.96 7.68
CA ASP A 139 -19.85 -14.14 7.98
C ASP A 139 -19.96 -14.33 9.49
N TYR A 140 -21.12 -14.00 10.03
CA TYR A 140 -21.40 -14.10 11.47
C TYR A 140 -21.91 -15.48 11.90
N SER A 141 -22.11 -16.44 10.97
CA SER A 141 -22.72 -17.73 11.27
C SER A 141 -21.95 -18.59 12.26
N GLY A 142 -20.65 -18.31 12.44
CA GLY A 142 -19.78 -18.99 13.41
C GLY A 142 -19.74 -18.37 14.81
N ILE A 143 -20.51 -17.30 15.07
CA ILE A 143 -20.52 -16.63 16.38
C ILE A 143 -21.48 -17.36 17.31
N LEU A 144 -20.96 -17.78 18.47
CA LEU A 144 -21.79 -18.30 19.55
C LEU A 144 -22.46 -17.12 20.26
N THR A 145 -23.77 -16.98 20.09
CA THR A 145 -24.56 -15.94 20.75
C THR A 145 -25.17 -16.47 22.04
N THR A 146 -25.28 -15.65 23.06
CA THR A 146 -25.98 -15.97 24.32
C THR A 146 -27.49 -16.14 24.10
N THR A 147 -28.04 -15.46 23.09
CA THR A 147 -29.44 -15.61 22.69
C THR A 147 -29.49 -16.52 21.45
N GLN A 148 -30.09 -17.70 21.56
CA GLN A 148 -30.27 -18.61 20.42
C GLN A 148 -31.11 -17.91 19.34
N ASN A 149 -30.64 -17.97 18.08
CA ASN A 149 -31.28 -17.40 16.91
C ASN A 149 -31.48 -15.89 16.89
N ASP A 150 -30.46 -15.13 17.43
CA ASP A 150 -30.46 -13.69 17.26
C ASP A 150 -30.39 -13.33 15.76
N PRO A 151 -31.40 -12.64 15.20
CA PRO A 151 -31.47 -12.33 13.77
C PRO A 151 -30.28 -11.54 13.22
N VAL A 152 -29.60 -10.76 14.06
CA VAL A 152 -28.44 -9.98 13.68
C VAL A 152 -27.26 -10.89 13.29
N PHE A 153 -27.12 -12.03 13.94
CA PHE A 153 -26.04 -12.98 13.74
C PHE A 153 -26.38 -14.18 12.85
N LEU A 154 -27.66 -14.35 12.50
CA LEU A 154 -28.08 -15.40 11.57
C LEU A 154 -27.84 -15.03 10.10
N SER A 155 -27.53 -13.78 9.81
CA SER A 155 -27.37 -13.32 8.44
C SER A 155 -25.88 -13.25 8.04
N VAL A 156 -25.54 -13.89 6.93
CA VAL A 156 -24.32 -13.57 6.19
C VAL A 156 -24.55 -12.19 5.57
N ASP A 157 -23.76 -11.20 5.96
CA ASP A 157 -23.84 -9.89 5.31
C ASP A 157 -23.60 -10.06 3.80
N LYS A 158 -24.47 -9.46 2.98
CA LYS A 158 -24.27 -9.45 1.53
C LYS A 158 -22.92 -8.80 1.23
N PRO A 159 -22.12 -9.41 0.34
CA PRO A 159 -20.81 -8.82 -0.01
C PRO A 159 -20.99 -7.42 -0.59
N TYR A 160 -20.19 -6.48 -0.09
CA TYR A 160 -20.16 -5.11 -0.61
C TYR A 160 -19.15 -4.99 -1.72
N PHE A 161 -19.52 -4.29 -2.78
CA PHE A 161 -18.64 -3.85 -3.84
C PHE A 161 -18.35 -2.35 -3.65
N LEU A 162 -17.08 -2.01 -3.47
CA LEU A 162 -16.62 -0.68 -3.10
C LEU A 162 -15.60 -0.19 -4.15
N PRO A 163 -16.05 0.31 -5.33
CA PRO A 163 -15.15 0.84 -6.33
C PRO A 163 -14.36 2.01 -5.76
N ASN A 164 -13.06 2.09 -6.07
CA ASN A 164 -12.23 3.19 -5.61
C ASN A 164 -11.22 3.61 -6.67
N VAL A 165 -10.77 4.85 -6.54
CA VAL A 165 -9.74 5.46 -7.37
C VAL A 165 -8.71 6.12 -6.46
N GLY A 166 -7.48 6.21 -6.91
CA GLY A 166 -6.40 6.86 -6.20
C GLY A 166 -5.41 7.50 -7.15
N ALA A 167 -4.58 8.40 -6.67
CA ALA A 167 -3.57 9.07 -7.46
C ALA A 167 -2.26 9.21 -6.68
N GLY A 168 -1.18 9.45 -7.42
CA GLY A 168 0.10 9.73 -6.81
C GLY A 168 1.10 10.36 -7.76
N ILE A 169 2.17 10.85 -7.16
CA ILE A 169 3.36 11.37 -7.83
C ILE A 169 4.55 10.62 -7.26
N TYR A 170 5.50 10.24 -8.10
CA TYR A 170 6.69 9.51 -7.70
C TYR A 170 7.90 9.99 -8.51
N TYR A 171 8.93 10.45 -7.83
CA TYR A 171 10.23 10.73 -8.42
C TYR A 171 11.17 9.56 -8.12
N PHE A 172 11.93 9.13 -9.11
CA PHE A 172 12.93 8.10 -8.94
C PHE A 172 14.14 8.34 -9.85
N SER A 173 15.28 8.00 -9.31
CA SER A 173 16.59 8.05 -9.98
C SER A 173 17.44 6.87 -9.50
N GLU A 174 18.67 6.77 -9.91
CA GLU A 174 19.58 5.71 -9.44
C GLU A 174 19.86 5.76 -7.94
N LYS A 175 19.79 6.96 -7.33
CA LYS A 175 20.19 7.17 -5.92
C LYS A 175 19.11 7.71 -5.02
N LEU A 176 18.00 8.20 -5.56
CA LEU A 176 16.96 8.86 -4.76
C LEU A 176 15.57 8.47 -5.27
N PHE A 177 14.65 8.35 -4.34
CA PHE A 177 13.23 8.30 -4.65
C PHE A 177 12.43 9.13 -3.65
N ALA A 178 11.32 9.67 -4.10
CA ALA A 178 10.32 10.33 -3.27
C ALA A 178 8.94 10.18 -3.90
N GLY A 179 7.93 9.91 -3.11
CA GLY A 179 6.57 9.74 -3.57
C GLY A 179 5.56 10.36 -2.62
N LEU A 180 4.48 10.86 -3.20
CA LEU A 180 3.29 11.31 -2.49
C LEU A 180 2.07 10.70 -3.16
N SER A 181 1.15 10.15 -2.38
CA SER A 181 -0.06 9.53 -2.92
C SER A 181 -1.27 9.74 -2.03
N VAL A 182 -2.44 9.68 -2.65
CA VAL A 182 -3.74 9.49 -2.02
C VAL A 182 -4.27 8.17 -2.56
N PRO A 183 -4.16 7.08 -1.79
CA PRO A 183 -4.51 5.75 -2.29
C PRO A 183 -6.01 5.55 -2.50
N SER A 184 -6.85 6.37 -1.88
CA SER A 184 -8.31 6.25 -1.95
C SER A 184 -8.99 7.60 -1.88
N PHE A 185 -9.82 7.92 -2.90
CA PHE A 185 -10.64 9.13 -2.93
C PHE A 185 -12.08 8.90 -2.48
N LEU A 186 -12.57 7.66 -2.53
CA LEU A 186 -13.93 7.36 -2.13
C LEU A 186 -13.95 6.75 -0.74
N SER A 187 -14.88 7.19 0.08
CA SER A 187 -15.21 6.64 1.38
C SER A 187 -16.59 6.02 1.34
N TYR A 188 -16.83 5.04 2.22
CA TYR A 188 -18.07 4.29 2.26
C TYR A 188 -18.64 4.28 3.67
N ARG A 189 -19.97 4.29 3.75
CA ARG A 189 -20.72 4.12 4.99
C ARG A 189 -21.82 3.09 4.78
N LYS A 190 -22.07 2.31 5.80
CA LYS A 190 -23.23 1.39 5.86
C LYS A 190 -24.34 2.07 6.64
N ASN A 191 -25.52 2.16 6.05
CA ASN A 191 -26.72 2.54 6.76
C ASN A 191 -27.13 1.37 7.66
N THR A 192 -27.18 1.59 8.97
CA THR A 192 -27.49 0.53 9.94
C THR A 192 -28.93 0.07 9.88
N SER A 193 -29.85 0.94 9.46
CA SER A 193 -31.29 0.62 9.38
C SER A 193 -31.66 -0.14 8.11
N THR A 194 -31.07 0.19 6.96
CA THR A 194 -31.40 -0.41 5.66
C THR A 194 -30.37 -1.45 5.20
N GLY A 195 -29.19 -1.47 5.81
CA GLY A 195 -28.04 -2.28 5.37
C GLY A 195 -27.43 -1.82 4.04
N SER A 196 -27.91 -0.72 3.44
CA SER A 196 -27.37 -0.19 2.18
C SER A 196 -25.99 0.43 2.40
N VAL A 197 -25.13 0.28 1.39
CA VAL A 197 -23.81 0.91 1.37
C VAL A 197 -23.83 2.09 0.42
N GLU A 198 -23.41 3.23 0.91
CA GLU A 198 -23.36 4.48 0.16
C GLU A 198 -21.92 4.99 0.07
N SER A 199 -21.53 5.41 -1.12
CA SER A 199 -20.27 6.13 -1.32
C SER A 199 -20.45 7.60 -0.99
N TYR A 200 -19.46 8.19 -0.38
CA TYR A 200 -19.40 9.64 -0.17
C TYR A 200 -17.97 10.14 -0.33
N HIS A 201 -17.86 11.41 -0.60
CA HIS A 201 -16.60 12.10 -0.78
C HIS A 201 -16.42 13.11 0.35
N SER A 202 -15.28 13.06 1.02
CA SER A 202 -14.89 14.04 2.03
C SER A 202 -13.37 14.18 2.04
N PHE A 203 -12.87 15.38 1.87
CA PHE A 203 -11.43 15.65 1.99
C PHE A 203 -10.86 15.23 3.34
N GLY A 204 -11.65 15.33 4.41
CA GLY A 204 -11.24 14.90 5.75
C GLY A 204 -11.00 13.41 5.90
N ASN A 205 -11.38 12.58 4.90
CA ASN A 205 -11.19 11.14 4.94
C ASN A 205 -10.01 10.66 4.09
N TYR A 206 -9.23 11.57 3.54
CA TYR A 206 -8.05 11.18 2.75
C TYR A 206 -6.87 10.85 3.65
N ASP A 207 -6.17 9.80 3.28
CA ASP A 207 -4.86 9.47 3.80
C ASP A 207 -3.82 9.92 2.76
N LEU A 208 -2.85 10.71 3.22
CA LEU A 208 -1.72 11.18 2.42
C LEU A 208 -0.52 10.32 2.78
N ILE A 209 -0.06 9.52 1.83
CA ILE A 209 1.12 8.68 2.03
C ILE A 209 2.33 9.34 1.36
N PHE A 210 3.31 9.71 2.16
CA PHE A 210 4.63 10.12 1.70
C PHE A 210 5.63 9.01 1.92
N SER A 211 6.45 8.73 0.92
CA SER A 211 7.60 7.83 1.04
C SER A 211 8.82 8.45 0.36
N GLY A 212 9.96 8.33 0.97
CA GLY A 212 11.20 8.86 0.39
C GLY A 212 12.43 8.17 0.94
N GLY A 213 13.49 8.16 0.17
CA GLY A 213 14.75 7.55 0.58
C GLY A 213 15.84 7.71 -0.46
N GLY A 214 17.00 7.18 -0.11
CA GLY A 214 18.18 7.29 -0.95
C GLY A 214 19.09 6.08 -0.84
N LEU A 215 20.10 6.04 -1.70
CA LEU A 215 21.16 5.06 -1.69
C LEU A 215 22.50 5.75 -1.45
N ILE A 216 23.17 5.37 -0.38
CA ILE A 216 24.53 5.78 -0.02
C ILE A 216 25.45 4.63 -0.38
N VAL A 217 26.38 4.86 -1.29
CA VAL A 217 27.34 3.86 -1.74
C VAL A 217 28.66 4.12 -1.00
N PHE A 218 29.04 3.22 -0.11
CA PHE A 218 30.35 3.27 0.57
C PHE A 218 31.43 2.58 -0.25
N SER A 219 31.05 1.44 -0.87
CA SER A 219 31.88 0.67 -1.81
C SER A 219 30.97 -0.10 -2.77
N GLU A 220 31.55 -0.78 -3.77
CA GLU A 220 30.79 -1.67 -4.65
C GLU A 220 30.08 -2.78 -3.85
N ALA A 221 30.77 -3.31 -2.83
CA ALA A 221 30.24 -4.38 -1.99
C ALA A 221 29.32 -3.91 -0.87
N PHE A 222 29.35 -2.63 -0.48
CA PHE A 222 28.63 -2.17 0.70
C PHE A 222 27.89 -0.86 0.46
N LYS A 223 26.55 -0.92 0.60
CA LYS A 223 25.66 0.22 0.38
C LYS A 223 24.66 0.31 1.53
N PHE A 224 24.13 1.51 1.75
CA PHE A 224 23.11 1.78 2.76
C PHE A 224 21.92 2.51 2.13
N LYS A 225 20.73 2.04 2.42
CA LYS A 225 19.46 2.59 1.91
C LYS A 225 18.59 3.09 3.07
N PRO A 226 18.76 4.36 3.51
CA PRO A 226 17.83 5.00 4.43
C PRO A 226 16.54 5.37 3.72
N SER A 227 15.42 5.29 4.44
CA SER A 227 14.11 5.73 3.93
C SER A 227 13.14 6.03 5.05
N VAL A 228 12.09 6.77 4.70
CA VAL A 228 10.99 7.12 5.58
C VAL A 228 9.66 6.85 4.88
N LEU A 229 8.64 6.54 5.67
CA LEU A 229 7.25 6.51 5.24
C LEU A 229 6.42 7.26 6.26
N ILE A 230 5.54 8.11 5.78
CA ILE A 230 4.59 8.87 6.56
C ILE A 230 3.21 8.64 5.98
N ASP A 231 2.31 8.12 6.76
CA ASP A 231 0.88 8.08 6.46
C ASP A 231 0.16 9.08 7.36
N TYR A 232 -0.41 10.10 6.74
CA TYR A 232 -1.08 11.19 7.40
C TYR A 232 -2.54 11.24 7.00
N SER A 233 -3.43 10.95 7.95
CA SER A 233 -4.86 11.07 7.73
C SER A 233 -5.32 12.52 7.90
N LEU A 234 -6.10 13.02 6.97
CA LEU A 234 -6.74 14.34 7.06
C LEU A 234 -7.95 14.34 8.02
N GLU A 235 -8.31 13.19 8.56
CA GLU A 235 -9.34 13.08 9.57
C GLU A 235 -8.95 13.84 10.85
N LYS A 236 -9.87 14.66 11.37
CA LYS A 236 -9.59 15.56 12.52
C LYS A 236 -9.08 14.83 13.78
N THR A 237 -9.45 13.56 13.93
CA THR A 237 -9.12 12.74 15.11
C THR A 237 -7.90 11.83 14.91
N LYS A 238 -7.48 11.57 13.66
CA LYS A 238 -6.39 10.64 13.31
C LYS A 238 -5.41 11.35 12.38
N LYS A 239 -4.51 12.15 12.91
CA LYS A 239 -3.58 12.93 12.06
C LYS A 239 -2.43 12.10 11.52
N LEU A 240 -1.63 11.48 12.37
CA LEU A 240 -0.47 10.66 11.97
C LEU A 240 -0.81 9.20 12.23
N THR A 241 -1.06 8.44 11.17
CA THR A 241 -1.46 7.02 11.25
C THR A 241 -0.25 6.11 11.25
N GLN A 242 0.80 6.46 10.49
CA GLN A 242 2.04 5.71 10.46
C GLN A 242 3.23 6.64 10.23
N PHE A 243 4.33 6.39 10.94
CA PHE A 243 5.64 7.00 10.70
C PHE A 243 6.72 5.97 10.88
N ASP A 244 7.35 5.57 9.77
CA ASP A 244 8.42 4.58 9.74
C ASP A 244 9.73 5.23 9.34
N ILE A 245 10.78 4.92 10.09
CA ILE A 245 12.17 5.23 9.75
C ILE A 245 12.86 3.89 9.46
N ASN A 246 13.43 3.75 8.26
CA ASN A 246 14.04 2.51 7.81
C ASN A 246 15.52 2.72 7.48
N GLY A 247 16.31 1.67 7.71
CA GLY A 247 17.68 1.57 7.26
C GLY A 247 17.98 0.16 6.81
N ASN A 248 18.46 0.00 5.57
CA ASN A 248 18.83 -1.30 5.02
C ASN A 248 20.27 -1.24 4.54
N PHE A 249 21.11 -2.14 5.01
CA PHE A 249 22.46 -2.40 4.49
C PHE A 249 22.35 -3.43 3.36
N ILE A 250 23.04 -3.17 2.28
CA ILE A 250 23.11 -4.01 1.09
C ILE A 250 24.55 -4.47 0.93
N ILE A 251 24.75 -5.78 0.97
CA ILE A 251 26.05 -6.43 0.94
C ILE A 251 26.17 -7.21 -0.37
N GLU A 252 27.14 -6.85 -1.20
CA GLU A 252 27.43 -7.47 -2.50
C GLU A 252 26.22 -7.57 -3.44
N ASP A 253 25.22 -6.68 -3.26
CA ASP A 253 23.93 -6.72 -3.94
C ASP A 253 23.14 -8.04 -3.74
N LEU A 254 23.65 -8.92 -2.88
CA LEU A 254 23.11 -10.25 -2.60
C LEU A 254 22.26 -10.27 -1.33
N ILE A 255 22.75 -9.71 -0.24
CA ILE A 255 22.11 -9.77 1.08
C ILE A 255 21.73 -8.34 1.49
N TRP A 256 20.47 -8.18 1.89
CA TRP A 256 19.95 -6.95 2.46
C TRP A 256 19.54 -7.22 3.89
N VAL A 257 20.16 -6.54 4.82
CA VAL A 257 19.85 -6.62 6.26
C VAL A 257 19.44 -5.24 6.72
N GLY A 258 18.30 -5.13 7.31
CA GLY A 258 17.79 -3.85 7.73
C GLY A 258 16.86 -3.89 8.93
N GLY A 259 16.46 -2.71 9.30
CA GLY A 259 15.46 -2.51 10.34
C GLY A 259 14.63 -1.27 10.08
N SER A 260 13.49 -1.25 10.75
CA SER A 260 12.58 -0.12 10.76
C SER A 260 12.09 0.13 12.18
N TRP A 261 11.86 1.39 12.49
CA TRP A 261 11.14 1.80 13.68
C TRP A 261 9.84 2.48 13.28
N ARG A 262 8.72 1.87 13.63
CA ARG A 262 7.38 2.42 13.42
C ARG A 262 6.94 3.12 14.70
N THR A 263 6.99 4.44 14.67
CA THR A 263 6.84 5.26 15.89
C THR A 263 5.42 5.25 16.45
N THR A 264 4.41 5.27 15.58
CA THR A 264 3.00 5.34 16.00
C THR A 264 2.52 4.09 16.71
N GLU A 265 2.98 2.93 16.28
CA GLU A 265 2.63 1.63 16.84
C GLU A 265 3.66 1.14 17.87
N GLN A 266 4.81 1.82 17.98
CA GLN A 266 5.96 1.39 18.79
C GLN A 266 6.40 -0.04 18.42
N VAL A 267 6.69 -0.24 17.13
CA VAL A 267 7.10 -1.53 16.58
C VAL A 267 8.51 -1.44 16.02
N ALA A 268 9.38 -2.34 16.45
CA ALA A 268 10.68 -2.55 15.85
C ALA A 268 10.58 -3.65 14.79
N VAL A 269 11.06 -3.39 13.58
CA VAL A 269 11.03 -4.34 12.47
C VAL A 269 12.44 -4.78 12.13
N GLY A 270 12.68 -6.09 12.10
CA GLY A 270 13.87 -6.67 11.50
C GLY A 270 13.58 -7.14 10.08
N ILE A 271 14.48 -6.88 9.15
CA ILE A 271 14.31 -7.19 7.71
C ILE A 271 15.55 -7.95 7.22
N LEU A 272 15.31 -9.06 6.55
CA LEU A 272 16.32 -9.84 5.84
C LEU A 272 15.81 -10.15 4.43
N GLN A 273 16.61 -9.83 3.41
CA GLN A 273 16.28 -10.14 2.03
C GLN A 273 17.51 -10.73 1.33
N VAL A 274 17.27 -11.66 0.44
CA VAL A 274 18.32 -12.35 -0.32
C VAL A 274 17.97 -12.30 -1.81
N GLN A 275 18.86 -11.71 -2.59
CA GLN A 275 18.80 -11.72 -4.05
C GLN A 275 19.48 -13.00 -4.53
N VAL A 276 18.71 -14.08 -4.76
CA VAL A 276 19.21 -15.41 -5.10
C VAL A 276 19.93 -15.41 -6.46
N ASN A 277 19.37 -14.66 -7.40
CA ASN A 277 19.95 -14.37 -8.69
C ASN A 277 19.41 -13.01 -9.17
N PRO A 278 19.88 -12.45 -10.29
CA PRO A 278 19.45 -11.12 -10.73
C PRO A 278 17.96 -10.92 -10.91
N GLN A 279 17.19 -12.01 -11.00
CA GLN A 279 15.75 -11.99 -11.22
C GLN A 279 14.95 -12.25 -9.95
N LEU A 280 15.45 -13.08 -9.02
CA LEU A 280 14.70 -13.65 -7.92
C LEU A 280 15.21 -13.13 -6.57
N MET A 281 14.31 -12.52 -5.80
CA MET A 281 14.54 -12.07 -4.43
C MET A 281 13.53 -12.71 -3.50
N PHE A 282 14.01 -13.22 -2.36
CA PHE A 282 13.22 -13.60 -1.19
C PHE A 282 13.42 -12.57 -0.09
N GLY A 283 12.40 -12.30 0.69
CA GLY A 283 12.50 -11.46 1.86
C GLY A 283 11.65 -11.98 3.01
N PHE A 284 12.15 -11.73 4.19
CA PHE A 284 11.48 -11.98 5.46
C PHE A 284 11.57 -10.75 6.33
N SER A 285 10.49 -10.40 7.01
CA SER A 285 10.55 -9.43 8.10
C SER A 285 9.74 -9.90 9.29
N TYR A 286 10.18 -9.43 10.46
CA TYR A 286 9.52 -9.68 11.73
C TYR A 286 9.33 -8.36 12.47
N ASP A 287 8.08 -8.08 12.82
CA ASP A 287 7.66 -6.89 13.54
C ASP A 287 7.55 -7.26 15.03
N TYR A 288 8.42 -6.71 15.85
CA TYR A 288 8.40 -6.86 17.30
C TYR A 288 7.62 -5.70 17.94
N PRO A 289 6.48 -5.95 18.59
CA PRO A 289 5.72 -4.90 19.27
C PRO A 289 6.44 -4.51 20.56
N ALA A 290 7.02 -3.32 20.61
CA ALA A 290 7.66 -2.80 21.80
C ALA A 290 6.69 -2.03 22.74
N GLY A 291 5.48 -1.71 22.22
CA GLY A 291 4.44 -1.00 22.96
C GLY A 291 3.45 -1.95 23.67
N LYS A 292 2.27 -1.43 23.96
CA LYS A 292 1.20 -2.16 24.70
C LYS A 292 0.77 -3.48 24.03
N MET A 293 0.92 -3.59 22.71
CA MET A 293 0.57 -4.80 21.97
C MET A 293 1.47 -6.00 22.30
N ASN A 294 2.64 -5.78 22.91
CA ASN A 294 3.54 -6.88 23.33
C ASN A 294 2.89 -7.85 24.33
N SER A 295 1.95 -7.37 25.14
CA SER A 295 1.22 -8.20 26.11
C SER A 295 0.19 -9.13 25.45
N TYR A 296 -0.20 -8.85 24.22
CA TYR A 296 -1.28 -9.56 23.51
C TYR A 296 -0.83 -10.32 22.28
N SER A 297 0.21 -9.85 21.60
CA SER A 297 0.68 -10.41 20.33
C SER A 297 2.14 -10.82 20.40
N LYS A 298 2.46 -11.92 19.74
CA LYS A 298 3.84 -12.37 19.52
C LYS A 298 4.53 -11.65 18.36
N GLY A 299 3.95 -10.53 17.87
CA GLY A 299 4.47 -9.78 16.74
C GLY A 299 3.79 -10.12 15.42
N SER A 300 4.39 -9.68 14.32
CA SER A 300 3.89 -9.96 12.97
C SER A 300 5.04 -10.42 12.08
N SER A 301 4.75 -11.26 11.09
CA SER A 301 5.76 -11.70 10.13
C SER A 301 5.27 -11.46 8.69
N GLU A 302 6.20 -11.16 7.81
CA GLU A 302 5.92 -10.97 6.39
C GLU A 302 6.99 -11.65 5.54
N PHE A 303 6.54 -12.49 4.62
CA PHE A 303 7.36 -13.17 3.61
C PHE A 303 7.08 -12.52 2.27
N ILE A 304 8.11 -12.26 1.48
CA ILE A 304 7.99 -11.77 0.12
C ILE A 304 8.77 -12.62 -0.86
N LEU A 305 8.25 -12.65 -2.08
CA LEU A 305 8.91 -13.16 -3.26
C LEU A 305 8.77 -12.13 -4.37
N ARG A 306 9.87 -11.74 -4.98
CA ARG A 306 9.89 -10.87 -6.16
C ARG A 306 10.64 -11.53 -7.30
N TYR A 307 10.04 -11.50 -8.48
CA TYR A 307 10.65 -12.02 -9.70
C TYR A 307 10.60 -10.97 -10.82
N GLU A 308 11.74 -10.70 -11.46
CA GLU A 308 11.88 -9.76 -12.57
C GLU A 308 12.11 -10.52 -13.88
N PHE A 309 11.16 -10.41 -14.80
CA PHE A 309 11.20 -11.10 -16.08
C PHE A 309 12.08 -10.37 -17.11
N GLY A 310 12.80 -11.14 -17.96
CA GLY A 310 13.53 -10.58 -19.08
C GLY A 310 14.68 -9.65 -18.72
N TYR A 311 15.11 -9.65 -17.47
CA TYR A 311 16.23 -8.85 -17.02
C TYR A 311 17.54 -9.41 -17.56
N LYS A 312 18.05 -8.79 -18.61
CA LYS A 312 19.45 -8.95 -18.98
C LYS A 312 20.27 -8.15 -18.00
N VAL A 313 21.02 -8.83 -17.16
CA VAL A 313 21.93 -8.21 -16.21
C VAL A 313 22.95 -7.42 -17.00
N SER A 314 22.76 -6.12 -17.12
CA SER A 314 23.87 -5.22 -17.20
C SER A 314 24.40 -5.14 -15.77
N ALA A 315 25.57 -5.72 -15.52
CA ALA A 315 26.21 -5.81 -14.17
C ALA A 315 26.45 -4.46 -13.49
N ALA A 316 26.01 -3.36 -14.09
CA ALA A 316 26.28 -1.99 -13.67
C ALA A 316 25.15 -1.32 -12.89
N ASN A 317 23.94 -1.90 -12.78
CA ASN A 317 22.84 -1.20 -12.10
C ASN A 317 21.80 -2.15 -11.48
N PRO A 318 22.04 -2.68 -10.26
CA PRO A 318 20.98 -3.32 -9.49
C PRO A 318 19.90 -2.27 -9.18
N ARG A 319 18.64 -2.64 -9.40
CA ARG A 319 17.48 -1.75 -9.21
C ARG A 319 17.11 -1.70 -7.76
N TYR A 320 17.58 -0.68 -7.08
CA TYR A 320 17.33 -0.50 -5.64
C TYR A 320 15.95 0.08 -5.32
N PHE A 321 15.26 0.70 -6.31
CA PHE A 321 13.98 1.38 -6.10
C PHE A 321 12.89 0.90 -7.05
#